data_a3e53b3b1e8990a4228672438d8733cb
#
_entry.id   a3e53b3b1e8990a4228672438d8733cb
#
_cell.length_a   1.000
_cell.length_b   1.000
_cell.length_c   1.000
_cell.angle_alpha   90.00
_cell.angle_beta   90.00
_cell.angle_gamma   90.00
#
_symmetry.space_group_name_H-M   'P 1'
#
loop_
_entity.id
_entity.type
_entity.pdbx_description
1 polymer ?
#
loop_
_entity_poly.entity_id
_entity_poly.type
_entity_poly.pdbx_seq_one_letter_code
_entity_poly.pdbx_strand_id
1 'polypeptide(L)'
;MVPNPTEKCQLSLKSHNDVMRVTLKLGDITREQADAIVNAANSSLLGGGGVDGAIHRRGGPAILAECRELRASRYRDGLPAGQAAATTGGDLSARWVIHTVGPVYSARDDRSAVLASCYEQSLRVADELGARVVAFPAVSAGIYGWPAGDAARIALTTISQTPSQLEEARFVLFTQDMLAVFSTAHESLGLG
;
A
#
# COMPACT_ATOMS: atom_id res chain seq x y z
N MET A 1 -51.88 -11.00 -16.08
CA MET A 1 -50.87 -9.98 -16.48
C MET A 1 -49.60 -10.34 -15.72
N VAL A 2 -48.65 -11.01 -16.37
CA VAL A 2 -47.42 -11.52 -15.78
C VAL A 2 -46.34 -10.49 -15.94
N PRO A 3 -45.58 -10.07 -14.91
CA PRO A 3 -44.46 -9.14 -15.07
C PRO A 3 -43.27 -9.83 -15.72
N ASN A 4 -42.67 -9.13 -16.64
CA ASN A 4 -41.54 -9.49 -17.49
C ASN A 4 -40.23 -9.60 -16.70
N PRO A 5 -39.46 -10.71 -16.77
CA PRO A 5 -38.19 -10.87 -16.08
C PRO A 5 -37.04 -10.51 -17.00
N THR A 6 -36.70 -9.24 -17.13
CA THR A 6 -35.44 -8.80 -17.75
C THR A 6 -34.93 -7.47 -17.17
N GLU A 7 -34.61 -7.45 -15.88
CA GLU A 7 -33.57 -6.55 -15.42
C GLU A 7 -32.24 -7.30 -15.46
N LYS A 8 -31.57 -7.15 -16.60
CA LYS A 8 -30.17 -7.57 -16.75
C LYS A 8 -29.33 -6.70 -15.83
N CYS A 9 -28.84 -7.30 -14.74
CA CYS A 9 -27.71 -6.80 -13.99
C CYS A 9 -26.55 -6.60 -14.98
N GLN A 10 -26.33 -5.36 -15.45
CA GLN A 10 -25.16 -4.99 -16.21
C GLN A 10 -23.99 -4.96 -15.22
N LEU A 11 -23.35 -6.10 -15.00
CA LEU A 11 -21.97 -6.16 -14.57
C LEU A 11 -21.16 -5.47 -15.68
N SER A 12 -20.77 -4.23 -15.43
CA SER A 12 -19.82 -3.51 -16.26
C SER A 12 -18.49 -4.28 -16.19
N LEU A 13 -18.29 -5.15 -17.17
CA LEU A 13 -16.97 -5.73 -17.43
C LEU A 13 -16.08 -4.56 -17.84
N LYS A 14 -15.17 -4.13 -16.95
CA LYS A 14 -14.10 -3.21 -17.34
C LYS A 14 -13.41 -3.80 -18.57
N SER A 15 -13.25 -3.00 -19.60
CA SER A 15 -12.47 -3.39 -20.76
C SER A 15 -11.03 -3.66 -20.30
N HIS A 16 -10.42 -4.68 -20.85
CA HIS A 16 -9.08 -5.20 -20.51
C HIS A 16 -7.93 -4.20 -20.77
N ASN A 17 -8.21 -2.89 -20.88
CA ASN A 17 -7.28 -1.85 -21.30
C ASN A 17 -7.18 -0.65 -20.35
N ASP A 18 -7.77 -0.69 -19.16
CA ASP A 18 -7.51 0.34 -18.15
C ASP A 18 -6.26 -0.02 -17.37
N VAL A 19 -5.11 0.46 -17.86
CA VAL A 19 -3.83 0.36 -17.16
C VAL A 19 -3.95 1.17 -15.87
N MET A 20 -3.62 0.55 -14.72
CA MET A 20 -3.56 1.23 -13.43
C MET A 20 -2.63 2.45 -13.52
N ARG A 21 -3.12 3.63 -13.15
CA ARG A 21 -2.30 4.83 -13.10
C ARG A 21 -1.38 4.80 -11.90
N VAL A 22 -0.12 5.15 -12.11
CA VAL A 22 0.84 5.38 -11.04
C VAL A 22 1.06 6.89 -10.90
N THR A 23 0.73 7.45 -9.75
CA THR A 23 0.84 8.89 -9.49
C THR A 23 1.75 9.19 -8.31
N LEU A 24 2.40 10.34 -8.33
CA LEU A 24 3.30 10.80 -7.28
C LEU A 24 2.78 12.09 -6.67
N LYS A 25 2.82 12.22 -5.35
CA LYS A 25 2.32 13.38 -4.63
C LYS A 25 3.17 13.68 -3.40
N LEU A 26 3.51 14.95 -3.19
CA LEU A 26 4.02 15.40 -1.89
C LEU A 26 2.87 15.51 -0.90
N GLY A 27 2.99 14.93 0.28
CA GLY A 27 1.93 15.05 1.28
C GLY A 27 2.07 14.13 2.49
N ASP A 28 1.04 14.19 3.32
CA ASP A 28 0.85 13.34 4.49
C ASP A 28 -0.18 12.26 4.13
N ILE A 29 0.27 11.01 4.05
CA ILE A 29 -0.57 9.86 3.67
C ILE A 29 -1.78 9.68 4.60
N THR A 30 -1.71 10.13 5.85
CA THR A 30 -2.81 10.05 6.82
C THR A 30 -3.97 10.99 6.49
N ARG A 31 -3.79 11.90 5.52
CA ARG A 31 -4.79 12.86 5.05
C ARG A 31 -5.32 12.52 3.65
N GLU A 32 -4.85 11.43 3.06
CA GLU A 32 -5.25 11.06 1.71
C GLU A 32 -6.70 10.56 1.66
N GLN A 33 -7.39 11.00 0.62
CA GLN A 33 -8.68 10.44 0.22
C GLN A 33 -8.41 9.32 -0.78
N ALA A 34 -8.39 8.11 -0.28
CA ALA A 34 -8.19 6.87 -1.02
C ALA A 34 -9.08 5.78 -0.40
N ASP A 35 -9.30 4.68 -1.11
CA ASP A 35 -10.05 3.56 -0.52
C ASP A 35 -9.23 2.88 0.57
N ALA A 36 -7.92 2.75 0.35
CA ALA A 36 -6.98 2.23 1.34
C ALA A 36 -5.68 3.04 1.35
N ILE A 37 -5.01 3.05 2.49
CA ILE A 37 -3.63 3.53 2.61
C ILE A 37 -2.74 2.38 3.06
N VAL A 38 -1.53 2.31 2.49
CA VAL A 38 -0.53 1.32 2.91
C VAL A 38 0.28 1.88 4.07
N ASN A 39 0.46 1.06 5.09
CA ASN A 39 1.29 1.34 6.25
C ASN A 39 2.59 0.53 6.17
N ALA A 40 3.73 1.21 6.25
CA ALA A 40 5.02 0.57 6.47
C ALA A 40 5.14 0.20 7.97
N ALA A 41 4.54 -0.92 8.33
CA ALA A 41 4.47 -1.44 9.68
C ALA A 41 5.75 -2.20 10.08
N ASN A 42 5.89 -2.47 11.36
CA ASN A 42 6.79 -3.49 11.85
C ASN A 42 6.06 -4.83 12.04
N SER A 43 6.81 -5.90 12.22
CA SER A 43 6.26 -7.27 12.34
C SER A 43 5.28 -7.43 13.50
N SER A 44 5.41 -6.64 14.57
CA SER A 44 4.51 -6.74 15.72
C SER A 44 3.08 -6.26 15.43
N LEU A 45 2.88 -5.38 14.43
CA LEU A 45 1.62 -4.70 14.13
C LEU A 45 1.06 -3.83 15.28
N LEU A 46 1.87 -3.57 16.30
CA LEU A 46 1.40 -2.86 17.52
C LEU A 46 1.72 -1.37 17.50
N GLY A 47 1.99 -0.83 16.33
CA GLY A 47 2.40 0.55 16.15
C GLY A 47 3.91 0.74 16.29
N GLY A 48 4.39 1.92 15.97
CA GLY A 48 5.81 2.26 15.98
C GLY A 48 6.07 3.73 15.73
N GLY A 49 7.21 4.03 15.10
CA GLY A 49 7.59 5.38 14.69
C GLY A 49 7.24 5.69 13.24
N GLY A 50 7.59 6.89 12.78
CA GLY A 50 7.42 7.30 11.40
C GLY A 50 5.96 7.26 10.92
N VAL A 51 5.76 6.75 9.70
CA VAL A 51 4.42 6.65 9.09
C VAL A 51 3.49 5.74 9.89
N ASP A 52 4.01 4.64 10.45
CA ASP A 52 3.22 3.70 11.26
C ASP A 52 2.62 4.41 12.49
N GLY A 53 3.44 5.13 13.25
CA GLY A 53 2.95 5.92 14.39
C GLY A 53 1.98 7.04 13.98
N ALA A 54 2.18 7.67 12.83
CA ALA A 54 1.28 8.71 12.32
C ALA A 54 -0.09 8.14 11.97
N ILE A 55 -0.13 6.99 11.29
CA ILE A 55 -1.37 6.29 10.93
C ILE A 55 -2.14 5.87 12.17
N HIS A 56 -1.47 5.22 13.14
CA HIS A 56 -2.13 4.80 14.38
C HIS A 56 -2.68 5.99 15.19
N ARG A 57 -1.92 7.09 15.31
CA ARG A 57 -2.39 8.28 16.03
C ARG A 57 -3.61 8.93 15.39
N ARG A 58 -3.62 9.04 14.05
CA ARG A 58 -4.71 9.71 13.34
C ARG A 58 -5.92 8.80 13.14
N GLY A 59 -5.70 7.51 12.91
CA GLY A 59 -6.78 6.54 12.70
C GLY A 59 -7.42 6.03 13.97
N GLY A 60 -6.86 6.39 15.14
CA GLY A 60 -7.45 6.07 16.44
C GLY A 60 -7.31 4.61 16.87
N PRO A 61 -7.96 4.23 17.96
CA PRO A 61 -7.74 2.95 18.62
C PRO A 61 -8.26 1.72 17.86
N ALA A 62 -9.18 1.91 16.91
CA ALA A 62 -9.80 0.81 16.17
C ALA A 62 -8.76 0.04 15.32
N ILE A 63 -7.81 0.76 14.71
CA ILE A 63 -6.71 0.14 13.94
C ILE A 63 -5.90 -0.80 14.84
N LEU A 64 -5.49 -0.33 16.01
CA LEU A 64 -4.71 -1.13 16.95
C LEU A 64 -5.49 -2.32 17.49
N ALA A 65 -6.79 -2.18 17.71
CA ALA A 65 -7.66 -3.28 18.15
C ALA A 65 -7.65 -4.42 17.12
N GLU A 66 -7.90 -4.12 15.84
CA GLU A 66 -7.86 -5.14 14.78
C GLU A 66 -6.45 -5.70 14.56
N CYS A 67 -5.39 -4.89 14.67
CA CYS A 67 -4.02 -5.39 14.67
C CYS A 67 -3.77 -6.45 15.75
N ARG A 68 -4.31 -6.23 16.96
CA ARG A 68 -4.23 -7.21 18.06
C ARG A 68 -4.99 -8.50 17.74
N GLU A 69 -6.15 -8.40 17.10
CA GLU A 69 -6.90 -9.58 16.64
C GLU A 69 -6.12 -10.38 15.58
N LEU A 70 -5.51 -9.69 14.61
CA LEU A 70 -4.62 -10.33 13.64
C LEU A 70 -3.44 -11.04 14.33
N ARG A 71 -2.85 -10.42 15.36
CA ARG A 71 -1.77 -11.00 16.16
C ARG A 71 -2.23 -12.19 17.01
N ALA A 72 -3.44 -12.16 17.54
CA ALA A 72 -3.99 -13.26 18.33
C ALA A 72 -4.42 -14.46 17.49
N SER A 73 -4.73 -14.25 16.23
CA SER A 73 -5.28 -15.29 15.33
C SER A 73 -4.28 -15.75 14.27
N ARG A 74 -4.07 -14.96 13.24
CA ARG A 74 -3.37 -15.35 12.01
C ARG A 74 -1.84 -15.17 12.10
N TYR A 75 -1.38 -14.12 12.80
CA TYR A 75 0.03 -13.72 12.82
C TYR A 75 0.61 -13.75 14.24
N ARG A 76 0.49 -14.89 14.92
CA ARG A 76 0.93 -15.04 16.33
C ARG A 76 2.39 -14.68 16.56
N ASP A 77 3.26 -15.00 15.60
CA ASP A 77 4.68 -14.71 15.64
C ASP A 77 5.05 -13.37 14.97
N GLY A 78 4.08 -12.61 14.49
CA GLY A 78 4.24 -11.39 13.74
C GLY A 78 3.84 -11.50 12.28
N LEU A 79 3.57 -10.36 11.63
CA LEU A 79 3.43 -10.30 10.20
C LEU A 79 4.82 -10.46 9.57
N PRO A 80 5.06 -11.48 8.73
CA PRO A 80 6.37 -11.68 8.12
C PRO A 80 6.74 -10.54 7.17
N ALA A 81 8.04 -10.27 7.03
CA ALA A 81 8.52 -9.31 6.03
C ALA A 81 8.09 -9.72 4.61
N GLY A 82 7.67 -8.76 3.81
CA GLY A 82 7.14 -8.98 2.46
C GLY A 82 5.65 -9.34 2.42
N GLN A 83 5.01 -9.59 3.57
CA GLN A 83 3.58 -9.88 3.64
C GLN A 83 2.76 -8.62 3.91
N ALA A 84 1.44 -8.71 3.64
CA ALA A 84 0.49 -7.64 3.92
C ALA A 84 -0.78 -8.18 4.57
N ALA A 85 -1.43 -7.36 5.40
CA ALA A 85 -2.69 -7.63 6.05
C ALA A 85 -3.49 -6.34 6.23
N ALA A 86 -4.81 -6.40 6.12
CA ALA A 86 -5.66 -5.22 6.22
C ALA A 86 -6.33 -5.12 7.60
N THR A 87 -6.58 -3.88 7.99
CA THR A 87 -7.48 -3.49 9.09
C THR A 87 -8.42 -2.38 8.64
N THR A 88 -9.39 -2.05 9.49
CA THR A 88 -10.15 -0.80 9.34
C THR A 88 -9.24 0.42 9.24
N GLY A 89 -9.70 1.47 8.57
CA GLY A 89 -9.05 2.80 8.58
C GLY A 89 -9.34 3.60 9.85
N GLY A 90 -10.27 3.15 10.70
CA GLY A 90 -10.68 3.88 11.89
C GLY A 90 -11.17 5.29 11.55
N ASP A 91 -10.57 6.31 12.17
CA ASP A 91 -10.91 7.72 11.96
C ASP A 91 -10.24 8.36 10.71
N LEU A 92 -9.52 7.59 9.91
CA LEU A 92 -8.95 8.05 8.65
C LEU A 92 -10.04 8.23 7.58
N SER A 93 -9.75 9.03 6.55
CA SER A 93 -10.63 9.12 5.37
C SER A 93 -10.64 7.82 4.54
N ALA A 94 -9.55 7.05 4.59
CA ALA A 94 -9.46 5.74 3.96
C ALA A 94 -10.26 4.69 4.75
N ARG A 95 -10.98 3.83 4.04
CA ARG A 95 -11.75 2.74 4.66
C ARG A 95 -10.86 1.69 5.30
N TRP A 96 -9.68 1.45 4.73
CA TRP A 96 -8.76 0.40 5.16
C TRP A 96 -7.34 0.91 5.31
N VAL A 97 -6.61 0.29 6.23
CA VAL A 97 -5.14 0.34 6.28
C VAL A 97 -4.60 -1.02 5.89
N ILE A 98 -3.72 -1.05 4.89
CA ILE A 98 -3.00 -2.26 4.47
C ILE A 98 -1.61 -2.19 5.10
N HIS A 99 -1.37 -2.98 6.12
CA HIS A 99 -0.09 -3.06 6.81
C HIS A 99 0.84 -4.00 6.05
N THR A 100 2.03 -3.54 5.69
CA THR A 100 3.09 -4.38 5.12
C THR A 100 4.38 -4.18 5.88
N VAL A 101 5.19 -5.23 6.00
CA VAL A 101 6.45 -5.20 6.73
C VAL A 101 7.60 -5.23 5.74
N GLY A 102 8.22 -4.08 5.54
CA GLY A 102 9.39 -3.96 4.68
C GLY A 102 10.64 -4.57 5.31
N PRO A 103 11.63 -4.99 4.51
CA PRO A 103 12.91 -5.46 5.01
C PRO A 103 13.79 -4.30 5.47
N VAL A 104 14.60 -4.54 6.49
CA VAL A 104 15.74 -3.67 6.81
C VAL A 104 16.80 -3.83 5.72
N TYR A 105 17.38 -2.72 5.26
CA TYR A 105 18.46 -2.77 4.27
C TYR A 105 19.66 -3.55 4.77
N SER A 106 20.26 -4.31 3.89
CA SER A 106 21.51 -5.02 4.17
C SER A 106 22.42 -4.96 2.93
N ALA A 107 23.65 -4.50 3.13
CA ALA A 107 24.66 -4.54 2.06
C ALA A 107 25.22 -5.95 1.80
N ARG A 108 24.91 -6.90 2.68
CA ARG A 108 25.41 -8.29 2.59
C ARG A 108 24.38 -9.26 2.01
N ASP A 109 23.09 -8.96 2.23
CA ASP A 109 21.98 -9.82 1.80
C ASP A 109 21.07 -9.00 0.87
N ASP A 110 20.89 -9.46 -0.36
CA ASP A 110 19.92 -8.84 -1.26
C ASP A 110 18.50 -9.19 -0.79
N ARG A 111 17.77 -8.18 -0.34
CA ARG A 111 16.38 -8.26 0.12
C ARG A 111 15.42 -7.54 -0.83
N SER A 112 15.85 -7.25 -2.06
CA SER A 112 15.03 -6.55 -3.06
C SER A 112 13.73 -7.30 -3.35
N ALA A 113 13.77 -8.63 -3.43
CA ALA A 113 12.58 -9.45 -3.62
C ALA A 113 11.58 -9.34 -2.46
N VAL A 114 12.07 -9.19 -1.22
CA VAL A 114 11.19 -8.99 -0.05
C VAL A 114 10.55 -7.60 -0.10
N LEU A 115 11.29 -6.57 -0.51
CA LEU A 115 10.74 -5.22 -0.69
C LEU A 115 9.71 -5.18 -1.83
N ALA A 116 9.97 -5.84 -2.95
CA ALA A 116 9.01 -5.99 -4.05
C ALA A 116 7.73 -6.69 -3.58
N SER A 117 7.87 -7.78 -2.82
CA SER A 117 6.74 -8.52 -2.26
C SER A 117 5.84 -7.65 -1.36
N CYS A 118 6.37 -6.64 -0.66
CA CYS A 118 5.53 -5.70 0.09
C CYS A 118 4.49 -5.01 -0.80
N TYR A 119 4.90 -4.57 -1.98
CA TYR A 119 4.01 -3.90 -2.93
C TYR A 119 3.06 -4.90 -3.61
N GLU A 120 3.54 -6.06 -4.04
CA GLU A 120 2.72 -7.12 -4.64
C GLU A 120 1.63 -7.59 -3.68
N GLN A 121 1.98 -7.89 -2.43
CA GLN A 121 1.01 -8.34 -1.43
C GLN A 121 0.04 -7.23 -1.04
N SER A 122 0.48 -5.96 -1.03
CA SER A 122 -0.41 -4.82 -0.80
C SER A 122 -1.43 -4.65 -1.93
N LEU A 123 -1.03 -4.81 -3.19
CA LEU A 123 -1.94 -4.80 -4.34
C LEU A 123 -2.94 -5.95 -4.25
N ARG A 124 -2.48 -7.17 -3.93
CA ARG A 124 -3.35 -8.33 -3.77
C ARG A 124 -4.41 -8.12 -2.68
N VAL A 125 -4.00 -7.61 -1.52
CA VAL A 125 -4.93 -7.30 -0.43
C VAL A 125 -5.91 -6.20 -0.85
N ALA A 126 -5.45 -5.17 -1.56
CA ALA A 126 -6.30 -4.11 -2.09
C ALA A 126 -7.36 -4.64 -3.06
N ASP A 127 -6.99 -5.55 -3.96
CA ASP A 127 -7.92 -6.21 -4.88
C ASP A 127 -8.96 -7.06 -4.14
N GLU A 128 -8.55 -7.82 -3.10
CA GLU A 128 -9.46 -8.60 -2.25
C GLU A 128 -10.48 -7.69 -1.52
N LEU A 129 -10.09 -6.47 -1.18
CA LEU A 129 -10.96 -5.45 -0.56
C LEU A 129 -11.86 -4.72 -1.55
N GLY A 130 -11.61 -4.87 -2.86
CA GLY A 130 -12.28 -4.11 -3.92
C GLY A 130 -11.89 -2.63 -3.92
N ALA A 131 -10.69 -2.28 -3.45
CA ALA A 131 -10.18 -0.92 -3.49
C ALA A 131 -9.88 -0.51 -4.94
N ARG A 132 -10.12 0.75 -5.27
CA ARG A 132 -9.84 1.33 -6.60
C ARG A 132 -8.68 2.30 -6.57
N VAL A 133 -8.54 3.04 -5.47
CA VAL A 133 -7.46 4.01 -5.24
C VAL A 133 -6.74 3.63 -3.96
N VAL A 134 -5.43 3.38 -4.05
CA VAL A 134 -4.59 3.05 -2.90
C VAL A 134 -3.42 4.01 -2.82
N ALA A 135 -3.20 4.57 -1.62
CA ALA A 135 -2.05 5.41 -1.35
C ALA A 135 -0.91 4.59 -0.73
N PHE A 136 0.29 4.76 -1.24
CA PHE A 136 1.51 4.05 -0.83
C PHE A 136 2.54 5.01 -0.25
N PRO A 137 3.22 4.66 0.85
CA PRO A 137 4.43 5.35 1.29
C PRO A 137 5.66 4.77 0.59
N ALA A 138 6.82 5.40 0.74
CA ALA A 138 8.11 4.82 0.38
C ALA A 138 8.51 3.75 1.43
N VAL A 139 8.05 2.51 1.24
CA VAL A 139 8.32 1.40 2.17
C VAL A 139 9.83 1.18 2.31
N SER A 140 10.30 1.01 3.54
CA SER A 140 11.71 0.77 3.92
C SER A 140 12.69 1.92 3.64
N ALA A 141 12.31 3.00 2.96
CA ALA A 141 13.19 4.12 2.63
C ALA A 141 13.44 5.10 3.81
N GLY A 142 12.77 4.90 4.93
CA GLY A 142 12.98 5.66 6.16
C GLY A 142 13.91 4.95 7.13
N ILE A 143 13.39 4.57 8.30
CA ILE A 143 14.15 3.97 9.42
C ILE A 143 14.88 2.68 9.00
N TYR A 144 14.36 1.93 8.02
CA TYR A 144 14.96 0.68 7.54
C TYR A 144 16.13 0.88 6.57
N GLY A 145 16.47 2.13 6.23
CA GLY A 145 17.75 2.53 5.65
C GLY A 145 17.98 2.12 4.19
N TRP A 146 16.95 1.78 3.43
CA TRP A 146 17.11 1.52 2.01
C TRP A 146 17.56 2.78 1.26
N PRO A 147 18.53 2.67 0.34
CA PRO A 147 18.86 3.77 -0.56
C PRO A 147 17.61 4.21 -1.31
N ALA A 148 17.29 5.51 -1.23
CA ALA A 148 16.02 6.04 -1.73
C ALA A 148 15.80 5.73 -3.23
N GLY A 149 16.85 5.81 -4.06
CA GLY A 149 16.77 5.49 -5.49
C GLY A 149 16.44 4.02 -5.76
N ASP A 150 17.04 3.09 -5.01
CA ASP A 150 16.73 1.66 -5.14
C ASP A 150 15.31 1.35 -4.67
N ALA A 151 14.90 1.93 -3.52
CA ALA A 151 13.55 1.78 -3.01
C ALA A 151 12.51 2.30 -4.01
N ALA A 152 12.73 3.47 -4.61
CA ALA A 152 11.84 4.04 -5.62
C ALA A 152 11.75 3.15 -6.87
N ARG A 153 12.91 2.70 -7.39
CA ARG A 153 12.96 1.83 -8.56
C ARG A 153 12.22 0.51 -8.31
N ILE A 154 12.47 -0.15 -7.19
CA ILE A 154 11.80 -1.42 -6.83
C ILE A 154 10.29 -1.19 -6.71
N ALA A 155 9.87 -0.14 -5.97
CA ALA A 155 8.46 0.17 -5.76
C ALA A 155 7.71 0.40 -7.08
N LEU A 156 8.22 1.30 -7.92
CA LEU A 156 7.58 1.69 -9.17
C LEU A 156 7.59 0.56 -10.20
N THR A 157 8.70 -0.19 -10.32
CA THR A 157 8.77 -1.35 -11.21
C THR A 157 7.76 -2.41 -10.77
N THR A 158 7.71 -2.73 -9.48
CA THR A 158 6.80 -3.77 -8.97
C THR A 158 5.35 -3.38 -9.19
N ILE A 159 4.97 -2.16 -8.81
CA ILE A 159 3.59 -1.67 -8.97
C ILE A 159 3.17 -1.67 -10.44
N SER A 160 4.04 -1.21 -11.35
CA SER A 160 3.70 -1.13 -12.78
C SER A 160 3.61 -2.50 -13.48
N GLN A 161 4.30 -3.51 -12.96
CA GLN A 161 4.35 -4.85 -13.54
C GLN A 161 3.37 -5.84 -12.90
N THR A 162 2.85 -5.54 -11.71
CA THR A 162 1.93 -6.43 -11.00
C THR A 162 0.49 -6.19 -11.49
N PRO A 163 -0.19 -7.19 -12.06
CA PRO A 163 -1.60 -7.06 -12.41
C PRO A 163 -2.45 -6.75 -11.18
N SER A 164 -3.35 -5.76 -11.30
CA SER A 164 -4.27 -5.36 -10.23
C SER A 164 -5.54 -4.75 -10.80
N GLN A 165 -6.62 -4.77 -10.00
CA GLN A 165 -7.91 -4.16 -10.31
C GLN A 165 -7.95 -2.66 -9.93
N LEU A 166 -6.88 -2.12 -9.38
CA LEU A 166 -6.79 -0.71 -9.02
C LEU A 166 -6.90 0.19 -10.26
N GLU A 167 -7.49 1.35 -10.06
CA GLU A 167 -7.48 2.45 -11.02
C GLU A 167 -6.27 3.36 -10.83
N GLU A 168 -5.85 3.50 -9.56
CA GLU A 168 -4.72 4.35 -9.20
C GLU A 168 -3.92 3.79 -8.02
N ALA A 169 -2.62 3.67 -8.21
CA ALA A 169 -1.62 3.54 -7.16
C ALA A 169 -0.94 4.90 -6.95
N ARG A 170 -1.23 5.55 -5.83
CA ARG A 170 -0.76 6.90 -5.52
C ARG A 170 0.37 6.83 -4.50
N PHE A 171 1.60 7.16 -4.90
CA PHE A 171 2.70 7.33 -3.97
C PHE A 171 2.62 8.69 -3.28
N VAL A 172 2.50 8.69 -1.96
CA VAL A 172 2.46 9.90 -1.13
C VAL A 172 3.78 10.03 -0.38
N LEU A 173 4.60 10.95 -0.87
CA LEU A 173 5.97 11.16 -0.39
C LEU A 173 5.97 12.31 0.62
N PHE A 174 6.53 12.07 1.80
CA PHE A 174 6.46 13.02 2.90
C PHE A 174 7.42 14.21 2.74
N THR A 175 8.53 14.05 2.00
CA THR A 175 9.52 15.09 1.78
C THR A 175 9.71 15.39 0.30
N GLN A 176 10.14 16.64 0.01
CA GLN A 176 10.44 17.07 -1.36
C GLN A 176 11.58 16.25 -1.97
N ASP A 177 12.59 15.88 -1.18
CA ASP A 177 13.71 15.07 -1.63
C ASP A 177 13.24 13.67 -2.07
N MET A 178 12.35 13.05 -1.29
CA MET A 178 11.80 11.74 -1.64
C MET A 178 10.92 11.84 -2.90
N LEU A 179 10.13 12.91 -3.04
CA LEU A 179 9.37 13.16 -4.26
C LEU A 179 10.29 13.29 -5.47
N ALA A 180 11.37 14.03 -5.36
CA ALA A 180 12.34 14.20 -6.46
C ALA A 180 12.95 12.86 -6.88
N VAL A 181 13.35 12.02 -5.91
CA VAL A 181 13.89 10.68 -6.17
C VAL A 181 12.87 9.79 -6.88
N PHE A 182 11.62 9.76 -6.41
CA PHE A 182 10.56 8.99 -7.06
C PHE A 182 10.21 9.53 -8.44
N SER A 183 10.20 10.85 -8.64
CA SER A 183 9.97 11.45 -9.96
C SER A 183 11.04 11.03 -10.97
N THR A 184 12.31 11.08 -10.58
CA THR A 184 13.42 10.62 -11.45
C THR A 184 13.27 9.14 -11.83
N ALA A 185 12.91 8.29 -10.87
CA ALA A 185 12.69 6.87 -11.13
C ALA A 185 11.45 6.63 -12.03
N HIS A 186 10.36 7.37 -11.81
CA HIS A 186 9.14 7.30 -12.59
C HIS A 186 9.37 7.66 -14.07
N GLU A 187 10.09 8.77 -14.32
CA GLU A 187 10.49 9.21 -15.66
C GLU A 187 11.39 8.16 -16.34
N SER A 188 12.37 7.63 -15.62
CA SER A 188 13.30 6.62 -16.16
C SER A 188 12.64 5.31 -16.56
N LEU A 189 11.50 4.99 -15.95
CA LEU A 189 10.69 3.80 -16.25
C LEU A 189 9.60 4.06 -17.30
N GLY A 190 9.46 5.30 -17.78
CA GLY A 190 8.46 5.67 -18.80
C GLY A 190 7.02 5.52 -18.32
N LEU A 191 6.76 5.79 -17.03
CA LEU A 191 5.43 5.65 -16.42
C LEU A 191 4.61 6.96 -16.46
N GLY A 192 5.11 7.99 -17.14
CA GLY A 192 4.48 9.32 -17.26
C GLY A 192 3.53 9.44 -18.44
#